data_567bdd05fd22e340878f662c67d9513c
#
_entry.id   567bdd05fd22e340878f662c67d9513c
#
_cell.length_a   1.000
_cell.length_b   1.000
_cell.length_c   1.000
_cell.angle_alpha   90.00
_cell.angle_beta   90.00
_cell.angle_gamma   90.00
#
_symmetry.space_group_name_H-M   'P 1'
#
loop_
_entity.id
_entity.type
_entity.pdbx_description
1 polymer ?
#
loop_
_entity_poly.entity_id
_entity_poly.type
_entity_poly.pdbx_seq_one_letter_code
_entity_poly.pdbx_strand_id
1 'polypeptide(L)'
;ISLSDVCDEATALLIKREVSDGVIAPGYTEKALEILRQKKNGNYNVIEIDPEYEPKKLERKEVFGITFEQGRNELVIDDDFFSNIVTENKELPEQAKIDLTLSMITLKYTQSNSVCYAKDGQAIGIGAGQQSRIHCTRLAGSKADNWWLRQSPQVLGLQFVDGIRRADRDNAIDLYIGEDYMDVLADGAWENIFKVKPEVFTREE
;
A
#
# COMPACT_ATOMS: atom_id res chain seq x y z
N ILE A 1 -0.48 -7.15 -7.51
CA ILE A 1 0.57 -7.39 -6.49
C ILE A 1 1.81 -7.85 -7.23
N SER A 2 2.99 -7.30 -6.90
CA SER A 2 4.28 -7.72 -7.45
C SER A 2 5.16 -8.24 -6.32
N LEU A 3 5.83 -9.36 -6.57
CA LEU A 3 6.74 -9.99 -5.62
C LEU A 3 8.14 -10.03 -6.22
N SER A 4 9.16 -9.83 -5.38
CA SER A 4 10.57 -9.93 -5.76
C SER A 4 11.05 -11.39 -5.83
N ASP A 5 10.39 -12.27 -5.10
CA ASP A 5 10.80 -13.65 -4.88
C ASP A 5 9.67 -14.63 -5.20
N VAL A 6 10.00 -15.93 -5.16
CA VAL A 6 9.02 -17.01 -5.36
C VAL A 6 7.89 -16.89 -4.32
N CYS A 7 6.65 -16.86 -4.81
CA CYS A 7 5.48 -16.85 -3.96
C CYS A 7 5.30 -18.19 -3.25
N ASP A 8 5.39 -18.17 -1.92
CA ASP A 8 5.16 -19.34 -1.07
C ASP A 8 3.70 -19.43 -0.58
N GLU A 9 3.40 -20.48 0.18
CA GLU A 9 2.09 -20.75 0.74
C GLU A 9 1.61 -19.60 1.65
N ALA A 10 2.49 -19.08 2.53
CA ALA A 10 2.15 -18.03 3.48
C ALA A 10 1.78 -16.73 2.76
N THR A 11 2.58 -16.34 1.77
CA THR A 11 2.33 -15.18 0.91
C THR A 11 1.02 -15.33 0.11
N ALA A 12 0.77 -16.52 -0.46
CA ALA A 12 -0.47 -16.79 -1.19
C ALA A 12 -1.72 -16.69 -0.30
N LEU A 13 -1.65 -17.13 0.96
CA LEU A 13 -2.72 -16.98 1.92
C LEU A 13 -3.01 -15.49 2.27
N LEU A 14 -1.97 -14.67 2.36
CA LEU A 14 -2.14 -13.22 2.52
C LEU A 14 -2.82 -12.62 1.28
N ILE A 15 -2.32 -12.92 0.09
CA ILE A 15 -2.89 -12.45 -1.19
C ILE A 15 -4.35 -12.88 -1.34
N LYS A 16 -4.71 -14.10 -0.92
CA LYS A 16 -6.08 -14.60 -1.00
C LYS A 16 -7.07 -13.72 -0.25
N ARG A 17 -6.65 -13.13 0.87
CA ARG A 17 -7.49 -12.25 1.71
C ARG A 17 -7.63 -10.84 1.13
N GLU A 18 -6.61 -10.37 0.39
CA GLU A 18 -6.57 -9.00 -0.10
C GLU A 18 -7.38 -8.83 -1.39
N VAL A 19 -7.94 -7.63 -1.58
CA VAL A 19 -8.60 -7.25 -2.83
C VAL A 19 -7.53 -6.92 -3.87
N SER A 20 -7.42 -7.75 -4.91
CA SER A 20 -6.47 -7.55 -6.01
C SER A 20 -6.95 -8.30 -7.26
N ASP A 21 -6.43 -7.91 -8.42
CA ASP A 21 -6.81 -8.49 -9.72
C ASP A 21 -5.80 -9.50 -10.25
N GLY A 22 -4.58 -9.43 -9.77
CA GLY A 22 -3.52 -10.35 -10.16
C GLY A 22 -2.27 -10.24 -9.29
N VAL A 23 -1.39 -11.20 -9.47
CA VAL A 23 -0.06 -11.25 -8.86
C VAL A 23 0.97 -11.58 -9.93
N ILE A 24 2.14 -10.96 -9.84
CA ILE A 24 3.32 -11.25 -10.64
C ILE A 24 4.49 -11.59 -9.72
N ALA A 25 5.17 -12.68 -10.00
CA ALA A 25 6.31 -13.18 -9.24
C ALA A 25 7.29 -13.93 -10.15
N PRO A 26 8.56 -14.13 -9.75
CA PRO A 26 9.51 -14.94 -10.50
C PRO A 26 9.19 -16.44 -10.47
N GLY A 27 8.25 -16.87 -9.63
CA GLY A 27 7.78 -18.24 -9.55
C GLY A 27 6.76 -18.44 -8.44
N TYR A 28 6.23 -19.65 -8.33
CA TYR A 28 5.21 -20.01 -7.36
C TYR A 28 5.43 -21.44 -6.88
N THR A 29 5.27 -21.69 -5.59
CA THR A 29 5.19 -23.08 -5.10
C THR A 29 3.86 -23.73 -5.54
N GLU A 30 3.80 -25.05 -5.62
CA GLU A 30 2.57 -25.77 -5.98
C GLU A 30 1.39 -25.39 -5.07
N LYS A 31 1.64 -25.32 -3.76
CA LYS A 31 0.63 -24.93 -2.77
C LYS A 31 0.16 -23.47 -2.96
N ALA A 32 1.07 -22.55 -3.30
CA ALA A 32 0.71 -21.19 -3.60
C ALA A 32 -0.23 -21.12 -4.81
N LEU A 33 0.06 -21.86 -5.88
CA LEU A 33 -0.79 -21.93 -7.07
C LEU A 33 -2.18 -22.51 -6.75
N GLU A 34 -2.27 -23.55 -5.92
CA GLU A 34 -3.55 -24.12 -5.49
C GLU A 34 -4.42 -23.09 -4.76
N ILE A 35 -3.82 -22.28 -3.87
CA ILE A 35 -4.50 -21.24 -3.13
C ILE A 35 -4.97 -20.10 -4.05
N LEU A 36 -4.09 -19.63 -4.94
CA LEU A 36 -4.37 -18.52 -5.86
C LEU A 36 -5.44 -18.88 -6.92
N ARG A 37 -5.47 -20.14 -7.40
CA ARG A 37 -6.50 -20.66 -8.31
C ARG A 37 -7.92 -20.59 -7.75
N GLN A 38 -8.07 -20.62 -6.42
CA GLN A 38 -9.38 -20.50 -5.76
C GLN A 38 -9.91 -19.06 -5.75
N LYS A 39 -9.04 -18.08 -5.96
CA LYS A 39 -9.39 -16.65 -5.93
C LYS A 39 -10.20 -16.28 -7.16
N LYS A 40 -11.22 -15.41 -6.99
CA LYS A 40 -12.13 -14.98 -8.08
C LYS A 40 -12.72 -16.14 -8.91
N ASN A 41 -13.04 -17.26 -8.24
CA ASN A 41 -13.57 -18.46 -8.91
C ASN A 41 -12.70 -18.94 -10.09
N GLY A 42 -11.37 -18.86 -9.95
CA GLY A 42 -10.42 -19.26 -10.98
C GLY A 42 -10.03 -18.18 -12.00
N ASN A 43 -10.58 -16.97 -11.88
CA ASN A 43 -10.31 -15.86 -12.81
C ASN A 43 -9.27 -14.87 -12.27
N TYR A 44 -8.48 -15.26 -11.26
CA TYR A 44 -7.40 -14.44 -10.74
C TYR A 44 -6.17 -14.56 -11.64
N ASN A 45 -5.59 -13.42 -12.05
CA ASN A 45 -4.42 -13.43 -12.91
C ASN A 45 -3.17 -13.81 -12.11
N VAL A 46 -2.50 -14.87 -12.52
CA VAL A 46 -1.21 -15.30 -11.97
C VAL A 46 -0.19 -15.24 -13.09
N ILE A 47 0.80 -14.37 -12.95
CA ILE A 47 1.80 -14.08 -13.98
C ILE A 47 3.18 -14.46 -13.44
N GLU A 48 3.91 -15.25 -14.19
CA GLU A 48 5.32 -15.55 -13.93
C GLU A 48 6.18 -14.63 -14.78
N ILE A 49 7.16 -13.97 -14.14
CA ILE A 49 8.14 -13.11 -14.82
C ILE A 49 9.49 -13.77 -14.83
N ASP A 50 10.18 -13.67 -15.97
CA ASP A 50 11.57 -14.09 -16.09
C ASP A 50 12.47 -13.16 -15.24
N PRO A 51 13.11 -13.66 -14.17
CA PRO A 51 13.96 -12.86 -13.30
C PRO A 51 15.23 -12.35 -14.01
N GLU A 52 15.65 -13.01 -15.09
CA GLU A 52 16.82 -12.62 -15.89
C GLU A 52 16.49 -11.59 -16.97
N TYR A 53 15.21 -11.16 -17.07
CA TYR A 53 14.82 -10.15 -18.05
C TYR A 53 15.42 -8.80 -17.74
N GLU A 54 16.28 -8.31 -18.63
CA GLU A 54 16.82 -6.95 -18.59
C GLU A 54 15.96 -5.99 -19.44
N PRO A 55 15.29 -5.02 -18.80
CA PRO A 55 14.52 -4.02 -19.55
C PRO A 55 15.44 -3.13 -20.41
N LYS A 56 14.92 -2.72 -21.57
CA LYS A 56 15.66 -1.78 -22.44
C LYS A 56 15.94 -0.46 -21.73
N LYS A 57 17.08 0.19 -22.04
CA LYS A 57 17.46 1.50 -21.48
C LYS A 57 16.51 2.62 -21.89
N LEU A 58 15.88 2.50 -23.05
CA LEU A 58 14.89 3.46 -23.54
C LEU A 58 13.49 2.87 -23.42
N GLU A 59 12.63 3.64 -22.75
CA GLU A 59 11.20 3.37 -22.67
C GLU A 59 10.48 4.11 -23.79
N ARG A 60 9.55 3.43 -24.45
CA ARG A 60 8.72 4.00 -25.52
C ARG A 60 7.26 3.77 -25.24
N LYS A 61 6.48 4.82 -25.43
CA LYS A 61 5.02 4.77 -25.32
C LYS A 61 4.39 5.50 -26.49
N GLU A 62 3.55 4.81 -27.22
CA GLU A 62 2.76 5.41 -28.31
C GLU A 62 1.39 5.85 -27.79
N VAL A 63 1.05 7.10 -28.07
CA VAL A 63 -0.25 7.70 -27.72
C VAL A 63 -0.73 8.53 -28.92
N PHE A 64 -1.86 8.17 -29.50
CA PHE A 64 -2.45 8.85 -30.66
C PHE A 64 -1.46 9.04 -31.84
N GLY A 65 -0.64 8.04 -32.12
CA GLY A 65 0.35 8.07 -33.21
C GLY A 65 1.61 8.88 -32.92
N ILE A 66 1.77 9.40 -31.68
CA ILE A 66 2.97 10.07 -31.20
C ILE A 66 3.73 9.10 -30.31
N THR A 67 5.00 8.87 -30.61
CA THR A 67 5.87 8.05 -29.79
C THR A 67 6.63 8.94 -28.80
N PHE A 68 6.39 8.72 -27.52
CA PHE A 68 7.23 9.28 -26.45
C PHE A 68 8.37 8.32 -26.17
N GLU A 69 9.58 8.87 -26.09
CA GLU A 69 10.79 8.13 -25.76
C GLU A 69 11.53 8.82 -24.62
N GLN A 70 11.95 8.07 -23.62
CA GLN A 70 12.76 8.57 -22.52
C GLN A 70 13.72 7.50 -22.01
N GLY A 71 14.79 7.93 -21.31
CA GLY A 71 15.65 7.04 -20.57
C GLY A 71 14.89 6.45 -19.37
N ARG A 72 15.05 5.14 -19.14
CA ARG A 72 14.53 4.50 -17.95
C ARG A 72 15.26 5.03 -16.70
N ASN A 73 14.54 5.16 -15.59
CA ASN A 73 15.16 5.49 -14.32
C ASN A 73 15.95 4.27 -13.79
N GLU A 74 17.28 4.30 -13.97
CA GLU A 74 18.20 3.24 -13.56
C GLU A 74 18.84 3.50 -12.19
N LEU A 75 18.32 4.47 -11.41
CA LEU A 75 18.84 4.75 -10.07
C LEU A 75 18.79 3.50 -9.20
N VAL A 76 19.94 3.07 -8.72
CA VAL A 76 20.07 2.01 -7.72
C VAL A 76 20.01 2.66 -6.33
N ILE A 77 19.18 2.11 -5.46
CA ILE A 77 19.02 2.58 -4.08
C ILE A 77 19.61 1.50 -3.18
N ASP A 78 20.87 1.67 -2.85
CA ASP A 78 21.68 0.76 -2.04
C ASP A 78 22.31 1.52 -0.86
N ASP A 79 23.20 0.86 -0.11
CA ASP A 79 23.87 1.45 1.05
C ASP A 79 24.74 2.66 0.69
N ASP A 80 25.33 2.67 -0.50
CA ASP A 80 26.15 3.80 -0.97
C ASP A 80 25.31 5.07 -1.13
N PHE A 81 24.01 4.94 -1.40
CA PHE A 81 23.09 6.07 -1.50
C PHE A 81 23.04 6.90 -0.21
N PHE A 82 23.29 6.29 0.94
CA PHE A 82 23.27 6.93 2.26
C PHE A 82 24.68 7.29 2.77
N SER A 83 25.72 7.15 1.98
CA SER A 83 27.11 7.40 2.38
C SER A 83 27.43 8.88 2.69
N ASN A 84 26.67 9.81 2.08
CA ASN A 84 26.88 11.25 2.24
C ASN A 84 25.78 11.90 3.09
N ILE A 85 25.90 11.79 4.41
CA ILE A 85 24.97 12.44 5.34
C ILE A 85 25.41 13.91 5.52
N VAL A 86 24.57 14.84 5.04
CA VAL A 86 24.88 16.29 5.03
C VAL A 86 24.29 17.05 6.22
N THR A 87 23.40 16.44 6.98
CA THR A 87 22.81 17.00 8.20
C THR A 87 23.82 17.13 9.34
N GLU A 88 23.54 17.97 10.33
CA GLU A 88 24.38 18.13 11.54
C GLU A 88 24.51 16.80 12.30
N ASN A 89 23.38 16.15 12.57
CA ASN A 89 23.38 14.77 13.08
C ASN A 89 23.79 13.80 11.96
N LYS A 90 24.87 13.07 12.17
CA LYS A 90 25.42 12.08 11.24
C LYS A 90 24.97 10.65 11.55
N GLU A 91 24.25 10.46 12.64
CA GLU A 91 23.75 9.14 13.02
C GLU A 91 22.46 8.82 12.23
N LEU A 92 22.50 7.74 11.47
CA LEU A 92 21.35 7.19 10.77
C LEU A 92 21.11 5.77 11.27
N PRO A 93 20.08 5.54 12.11
CA PRO A 93 19.75 4.21 12.63
C PRO A 93 19.43 3.25 11.48
N GLU A 94 19.74 1.97 11.65
CA GLU A 94 19.53 0.94 10.62
C GLU A 94 18.07 0.86 10.20
N GLN A 95 17.14 0.92 11.14
CA GLN A 95 15.71 0.95 10.81
C GLN A 95 15.33 2.16 9.94
N ALA A 96 15.93 3.31 10.18
CA ALA A 96 15.68 4.50 9.35
C ALA A 96 16.23 4.34 7.94
N LYS A 97 17.36 3.64 7.74
CA LYS A 97 17.86 3.30 6.41
C LYS A 97 16.89 2.40 5.66
N ILE A 98 16.36 1.36 6.32
CA ILE A 98 15.36 0.45 5.74
C ILE A 98 14.15 1.26 5.29
N ASP A 99 13.60 2.12 6.15
CA ASP A 99 12.42 2.93 5.86
C ASP A 99 12.67 3.94 4.72
N LEU A 100 13.84 4.57 4.70
CA LEU A 100 14.25 5.49 3.64
C LEU A 100 14.45 4.75 2.31
N THR A 101 15.11 3.59 2.31
CA THR A 101 15.26 2.75 1.12
C THR A 101 13.91 2.37 0.53
N LEU A 102 12.98 1.90 1.37
CA LEU A 102 11.63 1.56 0.96
C LEU A 102 10.88 2.78 0.40
N SER A 103 11.00 3.94 1.06
CA SER A 103 10.40 5.19 0.59
C SER A 103 10.93 5.59 -0.78
N MET A 104 12.25 5.51 -0.99
CA MET A 104 12.90 5.86 -2.25
C MET A 104 12.50 4.90 -3.38
N ILE A 105 12.45 3.59 -3.11
CA ILE A 105 11.96 2.60 -4.07
C ILE A 105 10.50 2.90 -4.43
N THR A 106 9.66 3.15 -3.44
CA THR A 106 8.25 3.51 -3.65
C THR A 106 8.12 4.75 -4.54
N LEU A 107 8.87 5.81 -4.24
CA LEU A 107 8.82 7.06 -5.00
C LEU A 107 9.42 6.94 -6.40
N LYS A 108 10.42 6.07 -6.61
CA LYS A 108 10.98 5.78 -7.94
C LYS A 108 9.91 5.32 -8.92
N TYR A 109 8.91 4.58 -8.45
CA TYR A 109 7.81 4.03 -9.27
C TYR A 109 6.49 4.77 -9.10
N THR A 110 6.49 5.91 -8.41
CA THR A 110 5.30 6.71 -8.16
C THR A 110 5.30 7.97 -9.03
N GLN A 111 4.15 8.30 -9.60
CA GLN A 111 4.01 9.50 -10.44
C GLN A 111 4.20 10.78 -9.63
N SER A 112 5.06 11.66 -10.11
CA SER A 112 5.32 13.01 -9.55
C SER A 112 4.06 13.91 -9.63
N ASN A 113 3.92 14.90 -8.74
CA ASN A 113 4.69 15.04 -7.51
C ASN A 113 4.27 13.97 -6.53
N SER A 114 5.20 13.51 -5.71
CA SER A 114 4.93 12.40 -4.79
C SER A 114 5.69 12.56 -3.46
N VAL A 115 5.07 12.08 -2.40
CA VAL A 115 5.63 12.01 -1.03
C VAL A 115 5.27 10.65 -0.46
N CYS A 116 6.22 10.03 0.26
CA CYS A 116 6.02 8.77 0.96
C CYS A 116 6.42 8.91 2.43
N TYR A 117 5.58 8.41 3.33
CA TYR A 117 5.92 8.13 4.72
C TYR A 117 6.10 6.62 4.86
N ALA A 118 7.20 6.22 5.48
CA ALA A 118 7.48 4.82 5.79
C ALA A 118 7.79 4.64 7.26
N LYS A 119 7.46 3.48 7.79
CA LYS A 119 7.70 3.09 9.18
C LYS A 119 7.80 1.57 9.28
N ASP A 120 8.82 1.10 9.98
CA ASP A 120 9.03 -0.31 10.29
C ASP A 120 9.00 -1.22 9.04
N GLY A 121 9.64 -0.77 7.95
CA GLY A 121 9.70 -1.50 6.67
C GLY A 121 8.40 -1.47 5.87
N GLN A 122 7.52 -0.51 6.13
CA GLN A 122 6.23 -0.38 5.44
C GLN A 122 5.98 1.06 4.98
N ALA A 123 5.52 1.24 3.74
CA ALA A 123 4.99 2.51 3.27
C ALA A 123 3.58 2.72 3.85
N ILE A 124 3.45 3.66 4.78
CA ILE A 124 2.22 3.90 5.55
C ILE A 124 1.36 5.03 4.97
N GLY A 125 1.95 5.88 4.13
CA GLY A 125 1.21 6.95 3.47
C GLY A 125 1.90 7.40 2.19
N ILE A 126 1.19 7.37 1.08
CA ILE A 126 1.69 7.80 -0.23
C ILE A 126 0.73 8.83 -0.80
N GLY A 127 1.25 10.02 -1.09
CA GLY A 127 0.58 11.07 -1.85
C GLY A 127 1.24 11.23 -3.22
N ALA A 128 0.48 11.09 -4.29
CA ALA A 128 1.01 11.05 -5.65
C ALA A 128 0.09 11.78 -6.64
N GLY A 129 0.69 12.27 -7.74
CA GLY A 129 -0.04 12.83 -8.87
C GLY A 129 -0.85 14.10 -8.54
N GLN A 130 -0.51 14.80 -7.46
CA GLN A 130 -1.19 16.03 -7.07
C GLN A 130 -0.59 17.26 -7.74
N GLN A 131 -1.38 18.32 -7.84
CA GLN A 131 -0.96 19.57 -8.48
C GLN A 131 0.18 20.29 -7.75
N SER A 132 0.36 20.05 -6.45
CA SER A 132 1.43 20.65 -5.67
C SER A 132 2.02 19.67 -4.65
N ARG A 133 3.28 19.90 -4.26
CA ARG A 133 3.96 19.10 -3.21
C ARG A 133 3.28 19.20 -1.86
N ILE A 134 2.69 20.36 -1.53
CA ILE A 134 1.92 20.54 -0.29
C ILE A 134 0.72 19.57 -0.28
N HIS A 135 0.00 19.46 -1.39
CA HIS A 135 -1.12 18.52 -1.51
C HIS A 135 -0.66 17.06 -1.42
N CYS A 136 0.47 16.72 -2.04
CA CYS A 136 1.07 15.38 -1.89
C CYS A 136 1.40 15.08 -0.42
N THR A 137 2.02 16.04 0.28
CA THR A 137 2.39 15.88 1.70
C THR A 137 1.16 15.69 2.58
N ARG A 138 0.13 16.52 2.39
CA ARG A 138 -1.13 16.40 3.13
C ARG A 138 -1.81 15.06 2.89
N LEU A 139 -1.91 14.64 1.63
CA LEU A 139 -2.51 13.34 1.29
C LEU A 139 -1.73 12.16 1.88
N ALA A 140 -0.40 12.20 1.77
CA ALA A 140 0.46 11.17 2.37
C ALA A 140 0.34 11.16 3.90
N GLY A 141 0.34 12.35 4.54
CA GLY A 141 0.17 12.50 5.98
C GLY A 141 -1.18 11.96 6.45
N SER A 142 -2.28 12.36 5.80
CA SER A 142 -3.61 11.84 6.14
C SER A 142 -3.70 10.31 6.07
N LYS A 143 -3.06 9.69 5.07
CA LYS A 143 -3.01 8.23 4.97
C LYS A 143 -2.15 7.60 6.08
N ALA A 144 -1.04 8.24 6.45
CA ALA A 144 -0.20 7.78 7.55
C ALA A 144 -0.94 7.89 8.89
N ASP A 145 -1.69 8.98 9.10
CA ASP A 145 -2.56 9.15 10.28
C ASP A 145 -3.62 8.04 10.34
N ASN A 146 -4.31 7.77 9.23
CA ASN A 146 -5.28 6.69 9.16
C ASN A 146 -4.65 5.33 9.44
N TRP A 147 -3.45 5.06 8.90
CA TRP A 147 -2.72 3.83 9.19
C TRP A 147 -2.46 3.67 10.69
N TRP A 148 -2.09 4.75 11.37
CA TRP A 148 -1.85 4.75 12.82
C TRP A 148 -3.14 4.57 13.62
N LEU A 149 -4.16 5.37 13.32
CA LEU A 149 -5.45 5.37 14.02
C LEU A 149 -6.18 4.02 13.90
N ARG A 150 -6.03 3.33 12.76
CA ARG A 150 -6.58 1.98 12.55
C ARG A 150 -6.04 0.93 13.54
N GLN A 151 -4.93 1.21 14.20
CA GLN A 151 -4.32 0.31 15.19
C GLN A 151 -4.69 0.68 16.63
N SER A 152 -5.51 1.71 16.82
CA SER A 152 -5.99 2.09 18.14
C SER A 152 -6.86 1.00 18.78
N PRO A 153 -6.86 0.90 20.12
CA PRO A 153 -7.73 -0.05 20.82
C PRO A 153 -9.22 0.10 20.47
N GLN A 154 -9.70 1.33 20.25
CA GLN A 154 -11.07 1.60 19.85
C GLN A 154 -11.40 0.94 18.50
N VAL A 155 -10.54 1.08 17.51
CA VAL A 155 -10.74 0.49 16.18
C VAL A 155 -10.61 -1.03 16.21
N LEU A 156 -9.59 -1.54 16.91
CA LEU A 156 -9.39 -2.98 17.06
C LEU A 156 -10.53 -3.67 17.85
N GLY A 157 -11.20 -2.92 18.71
CA GLY A 157 -12.36 -3.38 19.49
C GLY A 157 -13.70 -3.33 18.76
N LEU A 158 -13.78 -2.78 17.53
CA LEU A 158 -15.02 -2.69 16.78
C LEU A 158 -15.62 -4.07 16.49
N GLN A 159 -16.90 -4.22 16.84
CA GLN A 159 -17.65 -5.47 16.63
C GLN A 159 -18.53 -5.33 15.38
N PHE A 160 -18.14 -5.99 14.31
CA PHE A 160 -18.86 -5.97 13.04
C PHE A 160 -19.94 -7.04 12.99
N VAL A 161 -21.02 -6.77 12.24
CA VAL A 161 -22.07 -7.77 11.97
C VAL A 161 -21.50 -8.98 11.23
N ASP A 162 -22.12 -10.15 11.43
CA ASP A 162 -21.67 -11.38 10.80
C ASP A 162 -21.88 -11.30 9.27
N GLY A 163 -20.87 -11.76 8.52
CA GLY A 163 -20.93 -11.78 7.05
C GLY A 163 -20.62 -10.45 6.36
N ILE A 164 -20.27 -9.40 7.11
CA ILE A 164 -19.81 -8.14 6.48
C ILE A 164 -18.59 -8.40 5.57
N ARG A 165 -18.63 -7.89 4.36
CA ARG A 165 -17.49 -8.03 3.43
C ARG A 165 -16.32 -7.21 3.92
N ARG A 166 -15.09 -7.70 3.66
CA ARG A 166 -13.86 -7.00 4.07
C ARG A 166 -13.80 -5.56 3.58
N ALA A 167 -14.14 -5.31 2.31
CA ALA A 167 -14.12 -3.96 1.76
C ALA A 167 -15.09 -3.02 2.50
N ASP A 168 -16.30 -3.50 2.85
CA ASP A 168 -17.29 -2.70 3.58
C ASP A 168 -16.82 -2.41 5.00
N ARG A 169 -16.19 -3.40 5.65
CA ARG A 169 -15.55 -3.22 6.96
C ARG A 169 -14.43 -2.20 6.91
N ASP A 170 -13.53 -2.28 5.90
CA ASP A 170 -12.41 -1.38 5.77
C ASP A 170 -12.87 0.07 5.50
N ASN A 171 -13.90 0.24 4.66
CA ASN A 171 -14.52 1.53 4.41
C ASN A 171 -15.20 2.09 5.69
N ALA A 172 -15.88 1.24 6.46
CA ALA A 172 -16.51 1.66 7.70
C ALA A 172 -15.50 2.12 8.75
N ILE A 173 -14.32 1.48 8.81
CA ILE A 173 -13.23 1.93 9.68
C ILE A 173 -12.73 3.31 9.25
N ASP A 174 -12.50 3.53 7.96
CA ASP A 174 -12.01 4.82 7.45
C ASP A 174 -13.01 5.96 7.72
N LEU A 175 -14.30 5.70 7.54
CA LEU A 175 -15.35 6.66 7.90
C LEU A 175 -15.39 6.91 9.42
N TYR A 176 -15.32 5.83 10.22
CA TYR A 176 -15.39 5.92 11.68
C TYR A 176 -14.28 6.77 12.30
N ILE A 177 -13.05 6.65 11.80
CA ILE A 177 -11.90 7.45 12.27
C ILE A 177 -11.82 8.82 11.60
N GLY A 178 -12.61 9.06 10.56
CA GLY A 178 -12.65 10.28 9.76
C GLY A 178 -13.60 11.35 10.30
N GLU A 179 -13.74 12.41 9.51
CA GLU A 179 -14.71 13.49 9.79
C GLU A 179 -16.15 13.08 9.45
N ASP A 180 -16.29 12.11 8.53
CA ASP A 180 -17.59 11.62 8.04
C ASP A 180 -18.14 10.45 8.89
N TYR A 181 -17.74 10.36 10.17
CA TYR A 181 -18.12 9.25 11.07
C TYR A 181 -19.63 9.09 11.22
N MET A 182 -20.41 10.14 11.03
CA MET A 182 -21.87 10.08 11.08
C MET A 182 -22.47 9.19 9.99
N ASP A 183 -21.78 8.98 8.87
CA ASP A 183 -22.23 8.09 7.81
C ASP A 183 -22.33 6.63 8.27
N VAL A 184 -21.55 6.27 9.30
CA VAL A 184 -21.55 4.91 9.88
C VAL A 184 -22.10 4.85 11.29
N LEU A 185 -22.32 5.98 11.98
CA LEU A 185 -22.84 6.02 13.35
C LEU A 185 -24.28 6.56 13.46
N ALA A 186 -24.85 7.10 12.38
CA ALA A 186 -26.25 7.53 12.38
C ALA A 186 -27.20 6.35 12.62
N ASP A 187 -28.34 6.66 13.25
CA ASP A 187 -29.39 5.64 13.46
C ASP A 187 -29.92 5.15 12.11
N GLY A 188 -30.03 3.82 11.97
CA GLY A 188 -30.36 3.15 10.71
C GLY A 188 -29.13 2.81 9.85
N ALA A 189 -27.96 3.39 10.11
CA ALA A 189 -26.70 3.06 9.41
C ALA A 189 -25.85 2.09 10.21
N TRP A 190 -25.61 2.40 11.49
CA TRP A 190 -24.71 1.61 12.32
C TRP A 190 -25.16 0.16 12.50
N GLU A 191 -26.46 -0.11 12.56
CA GLU A 191 -27.04 -1.43 12.74
C GLU A 191 -26.69 -2.41 11.60
N ASN A 192 -26.39 -1.89 10.42
CA ASN A 192 -26.01 -2.69 9.27
C ASN A 192 -24.50 -3.01 9.25
N ILE A 193 -23.73 -2.36 10.13
CA ILE A 193 -22.26 -2.42 10.12
C ILE A 193 -21.73 -3.04 11.42
N PHE A 194 -22.26 -2.59 12.56
CA PHE A 194 -21.77 -2.98 13.89
C PHE A 194 -22.81 -3.77 14.68
N LYS A 195 -22.35 -4.72 15.51
CA LYS A 195 -23.22 -5.46 16.46
C LYS A 195 -23.64 -4.59 17.64
N VAL A 196 -22.79 -3.62 17.99
CA VAL A 196 -23.02 -2.65 19.06
C VAL A 196 -22.60 -1.29 18.52
N LYS A 197 -23.43 -0.26 18.74
CA LYS A 197 -23.11 1.11 18.31
C LYS A 197 -21.81 1.56 18.97
N PRO A 198 -20.75 1.85 18.20
CA PRO A 198 -19.51 2.37 18.77
C PRO A 198 -19.71 3.78 19.33
N GLU A 199 -18.90 4.14 20.31
CA GLU A 199 -18.74 5.54 20.71
C GLU A 199 -18.04 6.34 19.60
N VAL A 200 -18.25 7.65 19.59
CA VAL A 200 -17.57 8.53 18.62
C VAL A 200 -16.06 8.44 18.86
N PHE A 201 -15.32 8.25 17.77
CA PHE A 201 -13.86 8.18 17.84
C PHE A 201 -13.27 9.51 18.30
N THR A 202 -12.44 9.49 19.35
CA THR A 202 -11.74 10.67 19.84
C THR A 202 -10.27 10.57 19.49
N ARG A 203 -9.70 11.64 18.91
CA ARG A 203 -8.28 11.70 18.51
C ARG A 203 -7.37 12.20 19.64
N GLU A 204 -7.91 12.39 20.83
CA GLU A 204 -7.20 13.00 21.98
C GLU A 204 -6.51 11.97 22.90
N GLU A 205 -6.41 10.69 22.51
CA GLU A 205 -5.74 9.63 23.29
C GLU A 205 -4.50 9.07 22.60
#